data_74b8d3692226f6c72b36ffd71dbe0606
#
_entry.id   74b8d3692226f6c72b36ffd71dbe0606
#
_cell.length_a   1.000
_cell.length_b   1.000
_cell.length_c   1.000
_cell.angle_alpha   90.00
_cell.angle_beta   90.00
_cell.angle_gamma   90.00
#
_symmetry.space_group_name_H-M   'P 1'
#
loop_
_entity.id
_entity.type
_entity.pdbx_description
1 polymer ?
#
loop_
_entity_poly.entity_id
_entity_poly.type
_entity_poly.pdbx_seq_one_letter_code
_entity_poly.pdbx_strand_id
1 'polypeptide(L)'
;MCIRDSIISEGPQYTISDVKIVGDMPLNEELIDPIIETQKDITYSQAQITQIEEIFTSLLGNEGYAFASVKGQPDIDEEMLEVDLSFVIDPGKRTYTRKILFEGNEITQDDVLRREMRQFEGAWASDDKIEQSRVRLERLGFFKEVNVETVPVPGTDDQIDVKFRVEEETTGNVGGNLGYSDFGLMIGFNLQERNFLGTGNSVGIAINKSIYQEVYNLSFYDPYFTIDGASRGYSPVSYTHLTLPTIAKV
;
A
#
# COMPACT_ATOMS: atom_id res chain seq x y z
N MET A 1 -40.34 23.02 0.35
CA MET A 1 -39.41 21.98 -0.19
C MET A 1 -39.87 21.71 -1.60
N CYS A 2 -39.21 22.34 -2.62
CA CYS A 2 -39.56 22.11 -4.02
C CYS A 2 -38.90 20.84 -4.50
N ILE A 3 -39.70 19.79 -4.74
CA ILE A 3 -39.29 18.60 -5.42
C ILE A 3 -39.17 18.98 -6.90
N ARG A 4 -37.95 19.00 -7.46
CA ARG A 4 -37.74 19.08 -8.90
C ARG A 4 -37.76 17.66 -9.42
N ASP A 5 -38.86 17.30 -10.04
CA ASP A 5 -38.93 16.05 -10.80
C ASP A 5 -38.13 16.23 -12.08
N SER A 6 -37.14 15.38 -12.29
CA SER A 6 -36.40 15.29 -13.55
C SER A 6 -36.99 14.14 -14.38
N ILE A 7 -37.50 14.45 -15.54
CA ILE A 7 -37.94 13.45 -16.50
C ILE A 7 -36.70 13.03 -17.30
N ILE A 8 -36.26 11.79 -17.13
CA ILE A 8 -35.13 11.21 -17.85
C ILE A 8 -35.74 10.32 -18.96
N SER A 9 -35.33 10.57 -20.20
CA SER A 9 -35.61 9.66 -21.32
C SER A 9 -34.35 8.86 -21.60
N GLU A 10 -34.38 7.58 -21.33
CA GLU A 10 -33.28 6.67 -21.68
C GLU A 10 -33.26 6.49 -23.19
N GLY A 11 -32.06 6.64 -23.80
CA GLY A 11 -31.83 6.36 -25.21
C GLY A 11 -31.80 4.85 -25.51
N PRO A 12 -31.61 4.45 -26.76
CA PRO A 12 -31.43 3.04 -27.12
C PRO A 12 -30.15 2.49 -26.48
N GLN A 13 -30.19 1.19 -26.16
CA GLN A 13 -29.00 0.48 -25.66
C GLN A 13 -28.19 0.00 -26.86
N TYR A 14 -26.88 0.23 -26.81
CA TYR A 14 -25.93 -0.22 -27.80
C TYR A 14 -25.15 -1.42 -27.30
N THR A 15 -24.77 -2.33 -28.16
CA THR A 15 -23.97 -3.53 -27.86
C THR A 15 -22.61 -3.40 -28.54
N ILE A 16 -21.55 -3.79 -27.86
CA ILE A 16 -20.19 -3.79 -28.43
C ILE A 16 -20.07 -4.98 -29.38
N SER A 17 -19.86 -4.70 -30.67
CA SER A 17 -19.77 -5.71 -31.71
C SER A 17 -18.33 -6.17 -31.92
N ASP A 18 -17.37 -5.25 -31.99
CA ASP A 18 -15.96 -5.58 -32.16
C ASP A 18 -15.08 -4.66 -31.35
N VAL A 19 -13.92 -5.19 -30.95
CA VAL A 19 -12.91 -4.45 -30.18
C VAL A 19 -11.55 -4.61 -30.86
N LYS A 20 -10.94 -3.47 -31.25
CA LYS A 20 -9.65 -3.42 -31.96
C LYS A 20 -8.63 -2.59 -31.19
N ILE A 21 -7.38 -3.00 -31.29
CA ILE A 21 -6.24 -2.20 -30.84
C ILE A 21 -5.59 -1.53 -32.06
N VAL A 22 -5.34 -0.23 -31.93
CA VAL A 22 -4.70 0.59 -32.95
C VAL A 22 -3.47 1.26 -32.33
N GLY A 23 -2.31 1.09 -32.96
CA GLY A 23 -1.05 1.65 -32.47
C GLY A 23 -0.03 0.58 -32.11
N ASP A 24 0.99 0.98 -31.34
CA ASP A 24 2.05 0.08 -30.91
C ASP A 24 1.73 -0.51 -29.53
N MET A 25 1.64 -1.83 -29.48
CA MET A 25 1.32 -2.56 -28.24
C MET A 25 2.47 -3.48 -27.86
N PRO A 26 3.42 -3.00 -27.03
CA PRO A 26 4.61 -3.76 -26.65
C PRO A 26 4.35 -4.85 -25.59
N LEU A 27 3.09 -5.22 -25.36
CA LEU A 27 2.69 -6.28 -24.43
C LEU A 27 2.45 -7.61 -25.15
N ASN A 28 2.50 -8.70 -24.40
CA ASN A 28 2.21 -10.03 -24.91
C ASN A 28 0.71 -10.16 -25.22
N GLU A 29 0.36 -10.64 -26.42
CA GLU A 29 -1.02 -10.89 -26.86
C GLU A 29 -1.80 -11.81 -25.90
N GLU A 30 -1.13 -12.77 -25.26
CA GLU A 30 -1.74 -13.67 -24.28
C GLU A 30 -2.37 -12.94 -23.06
N LEU A 31 -1.88 -11.76 -22.74
CA LEU A 31 -2.43 -10.93 -21.66
C LEU A 31 -3.59 -10.05 -22.10
N ILE A 32 -3.63 -9.74 -23.38
CA ILE A 32 -4.55 -8.76 -23.99
C ILE A 32 -5.82 -9.44 -24.48
N ASP A 33 -5.68 -10.56 -25.16
CA ASP A 33 -6.79 -11.28 -25.78
C ASP A 33 -7.96 -11.58 -24.84
N PRO A 34 -7.72 -12.07 -23.59
CA PRO A 34 -8.82 -12.31 -22.66
C PRO A 34 -9.58 -11.04 -22.26
N ILE A 35 -8.87 -9.89 -22.22
CA ILE A 35 -9.49 -8.59 -21.86
C ILE A 35 -10.41 -8.14 -23.00
N ILE A 36 -9.96 -8.28 -24.25
CA ILE A 36 -10.72 -7.91 -25.44
C ILE A 36 -11.93 -8.82 -25.64
N GLU A 37 -11.75 -10.14 -25.53
CA GLU A 37 -12.82 -11.11 -25.74
C GLU A 37 -13.97 -10.96 -24.74
N THR A 38 -13.66 -10.61 -23.49
CA THR A 38 -14.69 -10.37 -22.47
C THR A 38 -15.54 -9.14 -22.73
N GLN A 39 -15.15 -8.25 -23.64
CA GLN A 39 -15.88 -7.02 -23.94
C GLN A 39 -16.82 -7.16 -25.15
N LYS A 40 -16.78 -8.25 -25.88
CA LYS A 40 -17.68 -8.50 -26.99
C LYS A 40 -19.09 -8.91 -26.52
N ASP A 41 -20.11 -8.52 -27.25
CA ASP A 41 -21.52 -8.84 -27.00
C ASP A 41 -22.07 -8.30 -25.65
N ILE A 42 -21.43 -7.32 -25.05
CA ILE A 42 -21.94 -6.65 -23.85
C ILE A 42 -22.50 -5.26 -24.15
N THR A 43 -23.40 -4.79 -23.29
CA THR A 43 -23.96 -3.45 -23.42
C THR A 43 -22.86 -2.39 -23.26
N TYR A 44 -22.80 -1.47 -24.22
CA TYR A 44 -21.86 -0.35 -24.19
C TYR A 44 -22.02 0.51 -22.95
N SER A 45 -20.91 0.78 -22.28
CA SER A 45 -20.84 1.68 -21.12
C SER A 45 -19.54 2.46 -21.11
N GLN A 46 -19.63 3.79 -21.05
CA GLN A 46 -18.46 4.65 -20.97
C GLN A 46 -17.58 4.33 -19.74
N ALA A 47 -18.21 3.95 -18.62
CA ALA A 47 -17.48 3.57 -17.41
C ALA A 47 -16.62 2.32 -17.62
N GLN A 48 -17.10 1.34 -18.41
CA GLN A 48 -16.32 0.14 -18.75
C GLN A 48 -15.14 0.48 -19.65
N ILE A 49 -15.33 1.37 -20.63
CA ILE A 49 -14.23 1.82 -21.50
C ILE A 49 -13.13 2.47 -20.67
N THR A 50 -13.48 3.40 -19.79
CA THR A 50 -12.52 4.04 -18.89
C THR A 50 -11.77 3.03 -18.02
N GLN A 51 -12.48 2.01 -17.50
CA GLN A 51 -11.84 0.94 -16.74
C GLN A 51 -10.84 0.13 -17.58
N ILE A 52 -11.15 -0.14 -18.85
CA ILE A 52 -10.23 -0.86 -19.76
C ILE A 52 -9.02 0.02 -20.09
N GLU A 53 -9.23 1.32 -20.35
CA GLU A 53 -8.15 2.29 -20.54
C GLU A 53 -7.19 2.30 -19.35
N GLU A 54 -7.71 2.29 -18.11
CA GLU A 54 -6.93 2.20 -16.89
C GLU A 54 -6.16 0.88 -16.78
N ILE A 55 -6.80 -0.25 -17.12
CA ILE A 55 -6.15 -1.57 -17.12
C ILE A 55 -4.98 -1.59 -18.12
N PHE A 56 -5.16 -1.16 -19.35
CA PHE A 56 -4.10 -1.13 -20.34
C PHE A 56 -2.99 -0.16 -19.97
N THR A 57 -3.34 1.02 -19.44
CA THR A 57 -2.35 1.99 -18.94
C THR A 57 -1.53 1.40 -17.80
N SER A 58 -2.15 0.69 -16.85
CA SER A 58 -1.47 0.03 -15.75
C SER A 58 -0.55 -1.11 -16.22
N LEU A 59 -1.01 -1.93 -17.18
CA LEU A 59 -0.19 -3.00 -17.77
C LEU A 59 1.05 -2.43 -18.47
N LEU A 60 0.90 -1.35 -19.24
CA LEU A 60 2.00 -0.66 -19.88
C LEU A 60 2.93 -0.01 -18.86
N GLY A 61 2.38 0.62 -17.81
CA GLY A 61 3.15 1.19 -16.70
C GLY A 61 4.00 0.17 -15.99
N ASN A 62 3.50 -1.07 -15.82
CA ASN A 62 4.26 -2.16 -15.21
C ASN A 62 5.44 -2.64 -16.05
N GLU A 63 5.37 -2.48 -17.38
CA GLU A 63 6.45 -2.80 -18.31
C GLU A 63 7.41 -1.62 -18.56
N GLY A 64 7.23 -0.52 -17.84
CA GLY A 64 8.12 0.64 -17.89
C GLY A 64 7.62 1.80 -18.76
N TYR A 65 6.42 1.72 -19.29
CA TYR A 65 5.86 2.80 -20.11
C TYR A 65 5.02 3.75 -19.23
N ALA A 66 5.69 4.48 -18.34
CA ALA A 66 5.05 5.34 -17.33
C ALA A 66 4.23 6.50 -17.91
N PHE A 67 4.41 6.84 -19.18
CA PHE A 67 3.68 7.91 -19.88
C PHE A 67 2.83 7.39 -21.03
N ALA A 68 2.46 6.10 -20.99
CA ALA A 68 1.58 5.52 -21.99
C ALA A 68 0.22 6.23 -22.01
N SER A 69 -0.29 6.44 -23.21
CA SER A 69 -1.63 6.99 -23.44
C SER A 69 -2.50 5.96 -24.12
N VAL A 70 -3.60 5.63 -23.48
CA VAL A 70 -4.62 4.72 -24.02
C VAL A 70 -5.93 5.48 -24.12
N LYS A 71 -6.58 5.45 -25.30
CA LYS A 71 -7.86 6.11 -25.52
C LYS A 71 -8.81 5.21 -26.30
N GLY A 72 -9.95 4.90 -25.71
CA GLY A 72 -11.03 4.20 -26.37
C GLY A 72 -11.83 5.16 -27.27
N GLN A 73 -11.94 4.80 -28.52
CA GLN A 73 -12.74 5.54 -29.52
C GLN A 73 -13.90 4.64 -29.95
N PRO A 74 -15.15 4.96 -29.55
CA PRO A 74 -16.33 4.25 -30.02
C PRO A 74 -16.72 4.76 -31.39
N ASP A 75 -17.01 3.84 -32.32
CA ASP A 75 -17.66 4.10 -33.57
C ASP A 75 -19.09 3.51 -33.51
N ILE A 76 -20.11 4.38 -33.56
CA ILE A 76 -21.50 4.03 -33.24
C ILE A 76 -22.26 3.86 -34.52
N ASP A 77 -22.83 2.65 -34.76
CA ASP A 77 -23.80 2.37 -35.77
C ASP A 77 -25.21 2.50 -35.18
N GLU A 78 -25.91 3.60 -35.53
CA GLU A 78 -27.25 3.88 -35.03
C GLU A 78 -28.31 2.97 -35.67
N GLU A 79 -28.06 2.39 -36.87
CA GLU A 79 -29.01 1.52 -37.55
C GLU A 79 -29.02 0.11 -36.96
N MET A 80 -27.83 -0.40 -36.63
CA MET A 80 -27.67 -1.74 -36.05
C MET A 80 -27.70 -1.73 -34.52
N LEU A 81 -27.62 -0.55 -33.88
CA LEU A 81 -27.45 -0.37 -32.43
C LEU A 81 -26.19 -1.06 -31.90
N GLU A 82 -25.16 -1.05 -32.70
CA GLU A 82 -23.86 -1.64 -32.41
C GLU A 82 -22.77 -0.55 -32.26
N VAL A 83 -21.72 -0.89 -31.53
CA VAL A 83 -20.53 -0.04 -31.33
C VAL A 83 -19.28 -0.85 -31.60
N ASP A 84 -18.48 -0.39 -32.55
CA ASP A 84 -17.11 -0.85 -32.74
C ASP A 84 -16.17 -0.01 -31.88
N LEU A 85 -15.43 -0.66 -31.03
CA LEU A 85 -14.53 0.00 -30.08
C LEU A 85 -13.07 -0.11 -30.54
N SER A 86 -12.40 1.02 -30.72
CA SER A 86 -10.98 1.07 -31.08
C SER A 86 -10.18 1.68 -29.95
N PHE A 87 -9.24 0.92 -29.35
CA PHE A 87 -8.27 1.45 -28.37
C PHE A 87 -7.03 1.95 -29.10
N VAL A 88 -6.87 3.27 -29.13
CA VAL A 88 -5.66 3.91 -29.67
C VAL A 88 -4.61 3.97 -28.56
N ILE A 89 -3.47 3.28 -28.80
CA ILE A 89 -2.41 3.13 -27.83
C ILE A 89 -1.14 3.81 -28.33
N ASP A 90 -0.61 4.70 -27.51
CA ASP A 90 0.73 5.28 -27.68
C ASP A 90 1.53 4.97 -26.38
N PRO A 91 2.42 3.98 -26.42
CA PRO A 91 3.20 3.58 -25.25
C PRO A 91 4.28 4.62 -24.88
N GLY A 92 4.70 5.45 -25.83
CA GLY A 92 5.82 6.37 -25.63
C GLY A 92 7.16 5.63 -25.45
N LYS A 93 8.08 6.24 -24.67
CA LYS A 93 9.39 5.65 -24.37
C LYS A 93 9.37 4.90 -23.05
N ARG A 94 10.14 3.82 -22.97
CA ARG A 94 10.41 3.13 -21.73
C ARG A 94 11.16 4.01 -20.75
N THR A 95 10.72 4.04 -19.50
CA THR A 95 11.14 4.99 -18.49
C THR A 95 11.86 4.27 -17.34
N TYR A 96 12.97 4.85 -16.87
CA TYR A 96 13.76 4.34 -15.76
C TYR A 96 13.56 5.21 -14.52
N THR A 97 13.49 4.58 -13.36
CA THR A 97 13.54 5.28 -12.08
C THR A 97 14.96 5.76 -11.79
N ARG A 98 15.19 7.07 -11.86
CA ARG A 98 16.51 7.66 -11.58
C ARG A 98 16.81 7.67 -10.10
N LYS A 99 15.88 8.20 -9.30
CA LYS A 99 16.03 8.33 -7.84
C LYS A 99 14.70 8.08 -7.15
N ILE A 100 14.82 7.55 -5.93
CA ILE A 100 13.73 7.44 -4.98
C ILE A 100 14.01 8.41 -3.84
N LEU A 101 13.12 9.38 -3.65
CA LEU A 101 13.23 10.47 -2.68
C LEU A 101 12.16 10.30 -1.61
N PHE A 102 12.55 10.57 -0.35
CA PHE A 102 11.63 10.56 0.78
C PHE A 102 11.50 11.97 1.35
N GLU A 103 10.29 12.39 1.67
CA GLU A 103 9.97 13.70 2.26
C GLU A 103 9.01 13.50 3.43
N GLY A 104 9.24 14.21 4.54
CA GLY A 104 8.36 14.19 5.71
C GLY A 104 8.75 13.17 6.79
N ASN A 105 9.83 12.40 6.60
CA ASN A 105 10.39 11.50 7.60
C ASN A 105 11.38 12.25 8.49
N GLU A 106 10.84 12.97 9.49
CA GLU A 106 11.66 13.77 10.42
C GLU A 106 12.31 12.91 11.51
N ILE A 107 11.62 11.87 11.96
CA ILE A 107 12.07 10.94 13.02
C ILE A 107 12.61 9.66 12.39
N THR A 108 11.86 9.08 11.43
CA THR A 108 12.20 7.80 10.82
C THR A 108 13.37 7.94 9.87
N GLN A 109 14.38 7.09 10.07
CA GLN A 109 15.59 7.10 9.24
C GLN A 109 15.29 6.63 7.81
N ASP A 110 15.98 7.20 6.84
CA ASP A 110 15.86 6.87 5.40
C ASP A 110 16.03 5.38 5.12
N ASP A 111 16.95 4.72 5.81
CA ASP A 111 17.20 3.28 5.65
C ASP A 111 15.97 2.42 5.98
N VAL A 112 15.12 2.88 6.91
CA VAL A 112 13.87 2.21 7.27
C VAL A 112 12.88 2.24 6.12
N LEU A 113 12.79 3.37 5.40
CA LEU A 113 11.93 3.49 4.24
C LEU A 113 12.53 2.72 3.05
N ARG A 114 13.84 2.87 2.78
CA ARG A 114 14.52 2.25 1.64
C ARG A 114 14.43 0.73 1.62
N ARG A 115 14.53 0.07 2.78
CA ARG A 115 14.44 -1.40 2.86
C ARG A 115 13.04 -1.94 2.48
N GLU A 116 12.01 -1.09 2.54
CA GLU A 116 10.65 -1.47 2.15
C GLU A 116 10.38 -1.30 0.65
N MET A 117 11.27 -0.66 -0.08
CA MET A 117 11.09 -0.41 -1.50
C MET A 117 11.14 -1.70 -2.32
N ARG A 118 10.22 -1.78 -3.29
CA ARG A 118 10.16 -2.83 -4.33
C ARG A 118 10.59 -2.30 -5.67
N GLN A 119 10.36 -1.02 -5.92
CA GLN A 119 10.98 -0.30 -7.03
C GLN A 119 12.42 0.04 -6.67
N PHE A 120 13.35 -0.18 -7.58
CA PHE A 120 14.77 0.14 -7.40
C PHE A 120 15.21 1.28 -8.32
N GLU A 121 16.17 2.06 -7.85
CA GLU A 121 16.85 3.08 -8.66
C GLU A 121 17.64 2.39 -9.79
N GLY A 122 17.60 2.97 -11.00
CA GLY A 122 18.20 2.40 -12.20
C GLY A 122 17.40 1.27 -12.86
N ALA A 123 16.34 0.80 -12.25
CA ALA A 123 15.43 -0.17 -12.85
C ALA A 123 14.32 0.52 -13.64
N TRP A 124 13.66 -0.23 -14.52
CA TRP A 124 12.49 0.24 -15.22
C TRP A 124 11.39 0.60 -14.23
N ALA A 125 10.69 1.69 -14.49
CA ALA A 125 9.56 2.09 -13.70
C ALA A 125 8.48 1.01 -13.79
N SER A 126 7.86 0.69 -12.64
CA SER A 126 6.74 -0.23 -12.60
C SER A 126 5.74 0.33 -11.58
N ASP A 127 4.56 0.65 -12.06
CA ASP A 127 3.49 1.20 -11.22
C ASP A 127 3.11 0.25 -10.08
N ASP A 128 3.07 -1.05 -10.36
CA ASP A 128 2.81 -2.08 -9.35
C ASP A 128 3.89 -2.12 -8.26
N LYS A 129 5.18 -2.04 -8.64
CA LYS A 129 6.27 -2.01 -7.65
C LYS A 129 6.30 -0.73 -6.83
N ILE A 130 5.96 0.39 -7.44
CA ILE A 130 5.82 1.69 -6.75
C ILE A 130 4.67 1.61 -5.76
N GLU A 131 3.52 1.10 -6.17
CA GLU A 131 2.35 0.93 -5.32
C GLU A 131 2.59 -0.10 -4.20
N GLN A 132 3.23 -1.23 -4.50
CA GLN A 132 3.66 -2.18 -3.47
C GLN A 132 4.59 -1.55 -2.45
N SER A 133 5.49 -0.66 -2.87
CA SER A 133 6.37 0.07 -1.96
C SER A 133 5.57 1.00 -1.04
N ARG A 134 4.58 1.72 -1.58
CA ARG A 134 3.66 2.57 -0.82
C ARG A 134 2.90 1.77 0.25
N VAL A 135 2.28 0.66 -0.16
CA VAL A 135 1.52 -0.23 0.74
C VAL A 135 2.42 -0.82 1.84
N ARG A 136 3.69 -1.13 1.53
CA ARG A 136 4.65 -1.63 2.52
C ARG A 136 5.00 -0.57 3.54
N LEU A 137 5.20 0.69 3.13
CA LEU A 137 5.41 1.81 4.05
C LEU A 137 4.21 2.01 4.98
N GLU A 138 2.99 1.97 4.45
CA GLU A 138 1.76 2.07 5.26
C GLU A 138 1.66 0.95 6.30
N ARG A 139 2.03 -0.28 5.93
CA ARG A 139 2.02 -1.45 6.83
C ARG A 139 2.99 -1.36 8.00
N LEU A 140 4.02 -0.51 7.93
CA LEU A 140 4.90 -0.27 9.08
C LEU A 140 4.13 0.32 10.26
N GLY A 141 3.05 1.08 9.99
CA GLY A 141 2.26 1.77 11.02
C GLY A 141 3.06 2.88 11.72
N PHE A 142 4.03 3.47 11.01
CA PHE A 142 4.81 4.63 11.45
C PHE A 142 4.29 5.92 10.80
N PHE A 143 3.47 5.76 9.76
CA PHE A 143 2.96 6.85 8.95
C PHE A 143 1.44 6.83 8.95
N LYS A 144 0.85 8.00 9.09
CA LYS A 144 -0.59 8.23 9.00
C LYS A 144 -1.04 8.23 7.53
N GLU A 145 -0.19 8.76 6.66
CA GLU A 145 -0.44 8.87 5.23
C GLU A 145 0.87 8.70 4.45
N VAL A 146 0.79 8.00 3.33
CA VAL A 146 1.90 7.80 2.39
C VAL A 146 1.42 8.13 1.00
N ASN A 147 1.90 9.24 0.44
CA ASN A 147 1.62 9.70 -0.90
C ASN A 147 2.81 9.44 -1.82
N VAL A 148 2.53 9.05 -3.06
CA VAL A 148 3.54 8.82 -4.08
C VAL A 148 3.31 9.76 -5.24
N GLU A 149 4.38 10.39 -5.71
CA GLU A 149 4.39 11.25 -6.87
C GLU A 149 5.52 10.84 -7.82
N THR A 150 5.19 10.64 -9.08
CA THR A 150 6.16 10.35 -10.14
C THR A 150 6.44 11.63 -10.93
N VAL A 151 7.68 12.08 -10.91
CA VAL A 151 8.11 13.36 -11.52
C VAL A 151 9.07 13.11 -12.67
N PRO A 152 8.73 13.56 -13.90
CA PRO A 152 9.68 13.51 -15.02
C PRO A 152 10.94 14.32 -14.73
N VAL A 153 12.09 13.77 -15.14
CA VAL A 153 13.37 14.47 -14.97
C VAL A 153 13.57 15.47 -16.11
N PRO A 154 13.73 16.78 -15.82
CA PRO A 154 13.96 17.77 -16.86
C PRO A 154 15.19 17.46 -17.70
N GLY A 155 15.03 17.48 -19.03
CA GLY A 155 16.11 17.24 -19.99
C GLY A 155 16.35 15.76 -20.34
N THR A 156 15.52 14.87 -19.85
CA THR A 156 15.49 13.45 -20.23
C THR A 156 14.06 13.04 -20.56
N ASP A 157 13.90 12.18 -21.57
CA ASP A 157 12.57 11.70 -21.99
C ASP A 157 12.27 10.29 -21.45
N ASP A 158 13.25 9.68 -20.75
CA ASP A 158 13.26 8.29 -20.34
C ASP A 158 13.55 8.10 -18.85
N GLN A 159 13.54 9.18 -18.05
CA GLN A 159 13.82 9.11 -16.61
C GLN A 159 12.76 9.79 -15.78
N ILE A 160 12.46 9.14 -14.64
CA ILE A 160 11.57 9.67 -13.61
C ILE A 160 12.24 9.63 -12.25
N ASP A 161 11.87 10.56 -11.39
CA ASP A 161 12.10 10.48 -9.95
C ASP A 161 10.79 10.07 -9.27
N VAL A 162 10.87 9.13 -8.33
CA VAL A 162 9.72 8.72 -7.52
C VAL A 162 9.88 9.34 -6.15
N LYS A 163 8.89 10.15 -5.73
CA LYS A 163 8.87 10.81 -4.44
C LYS A 163 7.82 10.19 -3.54
N PHE A 164 8.25 9.69 -2.40
CA PHE A 164 7.38 9.25 -1.33
C PHE A 164 7.28 10.36 -0.29
N ARG A 165 6.11 10.96 -0.17
CA ARG A 165 5.81 11.93 0.87
C ARG A 165 5.05 11.25 1.98
N VAL A 166 5.62 11.23 3.18
CA VAL A 166 5.05 10.57 4.35
C VAL A 166 4.65 11.59 5.42
N GLU A 167 3.57 11.31 6.13
CA GLU A 167 3.18 12.03 7.34
C GLU A 167 3.38 11.07 8.52
N GLU A 168 4.32 11.38 9.41
CA GLU A 168 4.64 10.51 10.55
C GLU A 168 3.52 10.51 11.59
N GLU A 169 3.30 9.35 12.20
CA GLU A 169 2.36 9.15 13.29
C GLU A 169 3.09 8.78 14.58
N THR A 170 2.48 9.08 15.72
CA THR A 170 3.02 8.68 17.02
C THR A 170 3.00 7.15 17.15
N THR A 171 4.18 6.55 17.29
CA THR A 171 4.38 5.09 17.39
C THR A 171 4.42 4.58 18.82
N GLY A 172 4.53 5.50 19.77
CA GLY A 172 4.54 5.23 21.20
C GLY A 172 3.15 4.95 21.77
N ASN A 173 3.04 3.92 22.60
CA ASN A 173 1.83 3.57 23.34
C ASN A 173 2.15 3.42 24.82
N VAL A 174 1.36 4.08 25.66
CA VAL A 174 1.41 4.00 27.12
C VAL A 174 0.07 3.49 27.62
N GLY A 175 0.10 2.43 28.39
CA GLY A 175 -1.10 1.83 28.97
C GLY A 175 -0.96 1.55 30.46
N GLY A 176 -2.09 1.59 31.16
CA GLY A 176 -2.21 1.15 32.55
C GLY A 176 -3.44 0.28 32.69
N ASN A 177 -3.34 -0.74 33.56
CA ASN A 177 -4.44 -1.59 33.90
C ASN A 177 -4.56 -1.76 35.42
N LEU A 178 -5.80 -1.78 35.89
CA LEU A 178 -6.17 -2.04 37.26
C LEU A 178 -7.17 -3.19 37.27
N GLY A 179 -6.88 -4.24 38.00
CA GLY A 179 -7.76 -5.41 38.11
C GLY A 179 -7.82 -5.94 39.55
N TYR A 180 -8.91 -6.65 39.85
CA TYR A 180 -9.07 -7.40 41.07
C TYR A 180 -9.43 -8.84 40.76
N SER A 181 -8.71 -9.79 41.38
CA SER A 181 -8.93 -11.22 41.21
C SER A 181 -8.87 -11.92 42.56
N ASP A 182 -9.00 -13.24 42.58
CA ASP A 182 -8.83 -14.07 43.78
C ASP A 182 -7.43 -13.91 44.40
N PHE A 183 -6.47 -13.41 43.64
CA PHE A 183 -5.11 -13.09 44.08
C PHE A 183 -4.94 -11.63 44.56
N GLY A 184 -6.06 -10.90 44.73
CA GLY A 184 -6.09 -9.53 45.21
C GLY A 184 -6.02 -8.49 44.10
N LEU A 185 -5.62 -7.26 44.47
CA LEU A 185 -5.48 -6.14 43.58
C LEU A 185 -4.25 -6.33 42.67
N MET A 186 -4.44 -6.12 41.36
CA MET A 186 -3.39 -6.13 40.36
C MET A 186 -3.31 -4.76 39.70
N ILE A 187 -2.11 -4.23 39.60
CA ILE A 187 -1.78 -2.99 38.89
C ILE A 187 -0.74 -3.29 37.83
N GLY A 188 -1.01 -2.86 36.62
CA GLY A 188 -0.06 -3.00 35.53
C GLY A 188 0.20 -1.67 34.83
N PHE A 189 1.40 -1.56 34.30
CA PHE A 189 1.85 -0.46 33.46
C PHE A 189 2.60 -1.03 32.26
N ASN A 190 2.32 -0.51 31.07
CA ASN A 190 3.05 -0.87 29.86
C ASN A 190 3.39 0.39 29.04
N LEU A 191 4.59 0.41 28.50
CA LEU A 191 5.08 1.38 27.55
C LEU A 191 5.66 0.62 26.39
N GLN A 192 5.26 0.98 25.18
CA GLN A 192 5.78 0.38 23.96
C GLN A 192 6.05 1.46 22.94
N GLU A 193 7.23 1.42 22.34
CA GLU A 193 7.62 2.25 21.21
C GLU A 193 7.95 1.33 20.03
N ARG A 194 7.29 1.53 18.88
CA ARG A 194 7.46 0.66 17.69
C ARG A 194 8.55 1.15 16.74
N ASN A 195 8.89 2.43 16.82
CA ASN A 195 9.92 3.05 15.99
C ASN A 195 10.96 3.77 16.87
N PHE A 196 11.62 3.00 17.73
CA PHE A 196 12.55 3.54 18.70
C PHE A 196 13.72 4.27 18.02
N LEU A 197 13.85 5.56 18.32
CA LEU A 197 14.84 6.47 17.71
C LEU A 197 14.81 6.50 16.16
N GLY A 198 13.67 6.22 15.55
CA GLY A 198 13.51 6.22 14.12
C GLY A 198 14.16 5.05 13.37
N THR A 199 14.64 4.03 14.08
CA THR A 199 15.36 2.89 13.50
C THR A 199 14.45 1.75 13.01
N GLY A 200 13.13 1.88 13.25
CA GLY A 200 12.17 0.82 13.01
C GLY A 200 12.23 -0.34 13.98
N ASN A 201 13.03 -0.22 15.05
CA ASN A 201 13.10 -1.20 16.12
C ASN A 201 12.00 -0.94 17.16
N SER A 202 11.48 -2.01 17.75
CA SER A 202 10.46 -1.92 18.79
C SER A 202 11.07 -2.17 20.18
N VAL A 203 10.71 -1.29 21.11
CA VAL A 203 11.11 -1.41 22.55
C VAL A 203 9.84 -1.40 23.38
N GLY A 204 9.76 -2.29 24.36
CA GLY A 204 8.64 -2.34 25.28
C GLY A 204 9.09 -2.58 26.71
N ILE A 205 8.36 -1.96 27.65
CA ILE A 205 8.52 -2.17 29.10
C ILE A 205 7.14 -2.49 29.64
N ALA A 206 7.01 -3.58 30.38
CA ALA A 206 5.78 -3.91 31.09
C ALA A 206 6.10 -4.27 32.54
N ILE A 207 5.36 -3.68 33.46
CA ILE A 207 5.47 -3.89 34.90
C ILE A 207 4.08 -4.29 35.39
N ASN A 208 3.95 -5.47 35.99
CA ASN A 208 2.73 -5.93 36.61
C ASN A 208 3.00 -6.30 38.07
N LYS A 209 2.22 -5.73 38.97
CA LYS A 209 2.34 -5.96 40.40
C LYS A 209 1.01 -6.41 40.98
N SER A 210 1.08 -7.49 41.74
CA SER A 210 0.00 -7.98 42.60
C SER A 210 0.52 -8.14 44.03
N ILE A 211 -0.37 -8.53 44.97
CA ILE A 211 0.01 -8.77 46.36
C ILE A 211 1.03 -9.90 46.50
N TYR A 212 1.00 -10.87 45.55
CA TYR A 212 1.82 -12.10 45.62
C TYR A 212 2.90 -12.18 44.56
N GLN A 213 2.85 -11.30 43.55
CA GLN A 213 3.75 -11.41 42.40
C GLN A 213 4.10 -10.02 41.85
N GLU A 214 5.35 -9.84 41.50
CA GLU A 214 5.84 -8.71 40.71
C GLU A 214 6.51 -9.27 39.43
N VAL A 215 6.13 -8.72 38.28
CA VAL A 215 6.67 -9.11 36.98
C VAL A 215 7.18 -7.88 36.27
N TYR A 216 8.43 -7.93 35.84
CA TYR A 216 9.09 -6.91 35.03
C TYR A 216 9.45 -7.56 33.70
N ASN A 217 8.99 -7.00 32.60
CA ASN A 217 9.32 -7.45 31.25
C ASN A 217 9.92 -6.28 30.47
N LEU A 218 11.07 -6.50 29.88
CA LEU A 218 11.68 -5.61 28.90
C LEU A 218 11.72 -6.35 27.57
N SER A 219 11.20 -5.76 26.49
CA SER A 219 11.23 -6.33 25.15
C SER A 219 12.00 -5.43 24.21
N PHE A 220 12.77 -6.05 23.34
CA PHE A 220 13.44 -5.41 22.21
C PHE A 220 13.22 -6.29 20.98
N TYR A 221 12.84 -5.69 19.87
CA TYR A 221 12.66 -6.38 18.60
C TYR A 221 13.20 -5.54 17.44
N ASP A 222 14.08 -6.15 16.66
CA ASP A 222 14.69 -5.61 15.46
C ASP A 222 14.22 -6.46 14.26
N PRO A 223 13.34 -5.93 13.38
CA PRO A 223 12.78 -6.68 12.27
C PRO A 223 13.80 -6.95 11.15
N TYR A 224 14.88 -6.17 11.07
CA TYR A 224 15.89 -6.26 10.01
C TYR A 224 17.30 -6.29 10.59
N PHE A 225 17.57 -7.27 11.46
CA PHE A 225 18.92 -7.46 12.02
C PHE A 225 19.96 -7.79 10.94
N THR A 226 19.55 -8.49 9.89
CA THR A 226 20.39 -8.76 8.71
C THR A 226 19.79 -8.11 7.46
N ILE A 227 20.62 -7.88 6.45
CA ILE A 227 20.22 -7.32 5.15
C ILE A 227 19.16 -8.22 4.47
N ASP A 228 19.23 -9.53 4.70
CA ASP A 228 18.28 -10.50 4.16
C ASP A 228 16.91 -10.52 4.88
N GLY A 229 16.72 -9.63 5.88
CA GLY A 229 15.44 -9.50 6.60
C GLY A 229 15.26 -10.52 7.73
N ALA A 230 16.34 -11.14 8.26
CA ALA A 230 16.24 -11.91 9.48
C ALA A 230 16.01 -10.99 10.67
N SER A 231 14.99 -11.27 11.47
CA SER A 231 14.67 -10.50 12.69
C SER A 231 15.37 -11.05 13.93
N ARG A 232 15.53 -10.17 14.92
CA ARG A 232 16.09 -10.50 16.23
C ARG A 232 15.25 -9.89 17.34
N GLY A 233 14.94 -10.67 18.38
CA GLY A 233 14.20 -10.19 19.52
C GLY A 233 14.77 -10.72 20.84
N TYR A 234 14.65 -9.91 21.88
CA TYR A 234 15.01 -10.24 23.25
C TYR A 234 13.86 -9.82 24.18
N SER A 235 13.48 -10.71 25.09
CA SER A 235 12.42 -10.43 26.07
C SER A 235 12.81 -11.00 27.46
N PRO A 236 13.79 -10.37 28.15
CA PRO A 236 14.09 -10.74 29.51
C PRO A 236 12.92 -10.45 30.45
N VAL A 237 12.60 -11.41 31.28
CA VAL A 237 11.53 -11.31 32.28
C VAL A 237 12.12 -11.59 33.66
N SER A 238 11.84 -10.71 34.61
CA SER A 238 12.13 -10.94 36.05
C SER A 238 10.82 -11.01 36.79
N TYR A 239 10.67 -12.01 37.65
CA TYR A 239 9.48 -12.14 38.51
C TYR A 239 9.87 -12.57 39.91
N THR A 240 9.12 -12.08 40.89
CA THR A 240 9.24 -12.46 42.27
C THR A 240 7.92 -12.99 42.78
N HIS A 241 7.95 -14.11 43.53
CA HIS A 241 6.79 -14.65 44.23
C HIS A 241 6.98 -14.49 45.74
N LEU A 242 5.96 -13.98 46.42
CA LEU A 242 5.88 -14.03 47.88
C LEU A 242 5.16 -15.34 48.24
N THR A 243 5.89 -16.30 48.74
CA THR A 243 5.27 -17.51 49.33
C THR A 243 4.71 -17.18 50.73
N LEU A 244 3.41 -17.42 50.91
CA LEU A 244 2.82 -17.35 52.25
C LEU A 244 3.48 -18.42 53.14
N PRO A 245 3.89 -18.07 54.36
CA PRO A 245 4.40 -19.07 55.29
C PRO A 245 3.30 -20.11 55.57
N THR A 246 3.61 -21.36 55.30
CA THR A 246 2.73 -22.47 55.64
C THR A 246 2.66 -22.51 57.17
N ILE A 247 1.53 -22.10 57.75
CA ILE A 247 1.27 -22.30 59.19
C ILE A 247 1.04 -23.80 59.36
N ALA A 248 2.05 -24.52 59.80
CA ALA A 248 1.87 -25.88 60.27
C ALA A 248 0.95 -25.81 61.49
N LYS A 249 -0.27 -26.31 61.35
CA LYS A 249 -1.12 -26.61 62.49
C LYS A 249 -0.48 -27.78 63.24
N VAL A 250 0.02 -27.50 64.46
CA VAL A 250 0.34 -28.49 65.46
C VAL A 250 -0.95 -28.99 66.11
#